data_9a1bf9d66282ba6e19fdcdceaa1316ea
#
_entry.id   9a1bf9d66282ba6e19fdcdceaa1316ea
#
_cell.length_a   1.000
_cell.length_b   1.000
_cell.length_c   1.000
_cell.angle_alpha   90.00
_cell.angle_beta   90.00
_cell.angle_gamma   90.00
#
_symmetry.space_group_name_H-M   'P 1'
#
loop_
_entity.id
_entity.type
_entity.pdbx_description
1 polymer ?
#
loop_
_entity_poly.entity_id
_entity_poly.type
_entity_poly.pdbx_seq_one_letter_code
_entity_poly.pdbx_strand_id
1 'polypeptide(L)'
;MKNKIFLAAILLTPILVVLFSSMYFTFGMSPDGTKNNGVFFNNYFEFNQFKNAEENRDLVEFEDGKWVLSVYVTNMDKSIESIYLMRQLNVALNRDINKLKRIVFYSDNALDIKMIDLQDQYPRIEIIKDKNGTLLDVLQVNSNISFIKENPIFVIDPYGRAVMYFDPETDPKLMLCLLYTSDAADDTPC
;
A
#
# COMPACT_ATOMS: atom_id res chain seq x y z
N MET A 1 21.63 -5.05 57.67
CA MET A 1 20.25 -4.85 57.17
C MET A 1 20.20 -4.16 55.80
N LYS A 2 21.00 -3.09 55.55
CA LYS A 2 20.97 -2.32 54.30
C LYS A 2 21.24 -3.16 53.04
N ASN A 3 22.18 -4.12 53.06
CA ASN A 3 22.53 -4.95 51.92
C ASN A 3 21.40 -5.95 51.52
N LYS A 4 20.58 -6.41 52.46
CA LYS A 4 19.45 -7.31 52.17
C LYS A 4 18.31 -6.56 51.49
N ILE A 5 18.07 -5.30 51.88
CA ILE A 5 17.07 -4.42 51.25
C ILE A 5 17.48 -4.08 49.82
N PHE A 6 18.79 -3.79 49.63
CA PHE A 6 19.33 -3.50 48.31
C PHE A 6 19.22 -4.69 47.34
N LEU A 7 19.53 -5.91 47.82
CA LEU A 7 19.42 -7.14 47.06
C LEU A 7 17.93 -7.43 46.69
N ALA A 8 17.04 -7.24 47.65
CA ALA A 8 15.60 -7.41 47.42
C ALA A 8 15.06 -6.39 46.37
N ALA A 9 15.54 -5.14 46.42
CA ALA A 9 15.15 -4.13 45.46
C ALA A 9 15.59 -4.49 44.03
N ILE A 10 16.83 -4.96 43.84
CA ILE A 10 17.32 -5.39 42.52
C ILE A 10 16.50 -6.58 41.99
N LEU A 11 16.13 -7.53 42.84
CA LEU A 11 15.37 -8.71 42.43
C LEU A 11 13.90 -8.38 42.11
N LEU A 12 13.33 -7.36 42.78
CA LEU A 12 11.96 -6.94 42.61
C LEU A 12 11.73 -6.07 41.36
N THR A 13 12.77 -5.31 40.97
CA THR A 13 12.70 -4.35 39.86
C THR A 13 12.17 -4.99 38.53
N PRO A 14 12.72 -6.12 38.04
CA PRO A 14 12.25 -6.70 36.79
C PRO A 14 10.79 -7.14 36.87
N ILE A 15 10.37 -7.64 38.03
CA ILE A 15 8.97 -8.08 38.26
C ILE A 15 8.03 -6.87 38.18
N LEU A 16 8.38 -5.77 38.81
CA LEU A 16 7.60 -4.53 38.74
C LEU A 16 7.52 -3.97 37.34
N VAL A 17 8.62 -3.97 36.58
CA VAL A 17 8.63 -3.49 35.19
C VAL A 17 7.67 -4.30 34.32
N VAL A 18 7.70 -5.64 34.44
CA VAL A 18 6.78 -6.52 33.69
C VAL A 18 5.33 -6.28 34.09
N LEU A 19 5.06 -6.14 35.39
CA LEU A 19 3.72 -5.86 35.90
C LEU A 19 3.17 -4.53 35.38
N PHE A 20 3.96 -3.46 35.48
CA PHE A 20 3.54 -2.15 34.99
C PHE A 20 3.40 -2.10 33.48
N SER A 21 4.28 -2.75 32.73
CA SER A 21 4.17 -2.88 31.27
C SER A 21 2.90 -3.63 30.86
N SER A 22 2.63 -4.77 31.50
CA SER A 22 1.42 -5.54 31.25
C SER A 22 0.15 -4.74 31.56
N MET A 23 0.16 -4.05 32.71
CA MET A 23 -0.94 -3.19 33.12
C MET A 23 -1.18 -2.03 32.15
N TYR A 24 -0.11 -1.41 31.64
CA TYR A 24 -0.17 -0.36 30.63
C TYR A 24 -0.87 -0.83 29.34
N PHE A 25 -0.54 -2.01 28.85
CA PHE A 25 -1.19 -2.58 27.67
C PHE A 25 -2.64 -3.04 27.92
N THR A 26 -2.94 -3.59 29.10
CA THR A 26 -4.30 -4.08 29.40
C THR A 26 -5.28 -2.94 29.69
N PHE A 27 -4.82 -1.80 30.22
CA PHE A 27 -5.68 -0.62 30.42
C PHE A 27 -5.86 0.26 29.18
N GLY A 28 -5.42 -0.20 27.98
CA GLY A 28 -5.67 0.51 26.73
C GLY A 28 -4.89 1.83 26.57
N MET A 29 -3.81 2.01 27.30
CA MET A 29 -2.90 3.14 27.12
C MET A 29 -1.91 2.88 25.97
N SER A 30 -2.22 1.94 25.07
CA SER A 30 -1.47 1.81 23.81
C SER A 30 -1.61 3.11 23.02
N PRO A 31 -0.56 3.58 22.34
CA PRO A 31 -0.65 4.78 21.53
C PRO A 31 -1.76 4.59 20.50
N ASP A 32 -2.78 5.45 20.59
CA ASP A 32 -3.85 5.52 19.60
C ASP A 32 -3.27 6.02 18.28
N GLY A 33 -3.32 5.16 17.29
CA GLY A 33 -2.98 5.48 15.91
C GLY A 33 -1.63 4.98 15.46
N THR A 34 -1.67 4.12 14.49
CA THR A 34 -0.56 3.93 13.56
C THR A 34 -0.38 5.24 12.82
N LYS A 35 0.84 5.81 12.80
CA LYS A 35 1.19 6.95 11.92
C LYS A 35 1.20 6.50 10.46
N ASN A 36 0.11 5.90 10.04
CA ASN A 36 -0.03 5.36 8.72
C ASN A 36 -0.71 6.41 7.85
N ASN A 37 -0.02 6.91 6.86
CA ASN A 37 -0.50 7.95 5.97
C ASN A 37 -1.43 7.42 4.86
N GLY A 38 -1.64 6.10 4.80
CA GLY A 38 -2.61 5.44 3.93
C GLY A 38 -3.77 4.85 4.71
N VAL A 39 -4.89 4.64 4.05
CA VAL A 39 -6.08 3.99 4.60
C VAL A 39 -6.03 2.51 4.23
N PHE A 40 -6.11 1.62 5.22
CA PHE A 40 -6.17 0.18 4.96
C PHE A 40 -7.52 -0.21 4.36
N PHE A 41 -7.49 -1.20 3.47
CA PHE A 41 -8.72 -1.85 3.03
C PHE A 41 -9.38 -2.57 4.21
N ASN A 42 -10.72 -2.59 4.22
CA ASN A 42 -11.49 -3.25 5.29
C ASN A 42 -11.18 -4.76 5.37
N ASN A 43 -10.96 -5.39 4.21
CA ASN A 43 -10.48 -6.77 4.11
C ASN A 43 -9.35 -6.81 3.08
N TYR A 44 -8.29 -7.55 3.37
CA TYR A 44 -7.26 -7.85 2.39
C TYR A 44 -7.80 -8.81 1.35
N PHE A 45 -7.45 -8.60 0.09
CA PHE A 45 -7.80 -9.48 -1.01
C PHE A 45 -6.61 -9.71 -1.93
N GLU A 46 -6.55 -10.90 -2.54
CA GLU A 46 -5.44 -11.32 -3.37
C GLU A 46 -5.69 -10.96 -4.83
N PHE A 47 -4.69 -10.40 -5.49
CA PHE A 47 -4.77 -10.03 -6.91
C PHE A 47 -4.66 -11.23 -7.86
N ASN A 48 -4.13 -12.36 -7.40
CA ASN A 48 -4.01 -13.56 -8.22
C ASN A 48 -5.35 -14.07 -8.78
N GLN A 49 -6.46 -13.83 -8.06
CA GLN A 49 -7.80 -14.18 -8.52
C GLN A 49 -8.31 -13.34 -9.69
N PHE A 50 -7.70 -12.16 -9.95
CA PHE A 50 -8.07 -11.26 -11.06
C PHE A 50 -7.16 -11.45 -12.28
N LYS A 51 -6.22 -12.39 -12.24
CA LYS A 51 -5.45 -12.80 -13.42
C LYS A 51 -6.39 -13.47 -14.40
N ASN A 52 -6.72 -12.80 -15.50
CA ASN A 52 -7.50 -13.41 -16.57
C ASN A 52 -6.69 -14.55 -17.22
N ALA A 53 -7.13 -15.79 -17.01
CA ALA A 53 -6.43 -17.00 -17.39
C ALA A 53 -6.25 -17.21 -18.92
N GLU A 54 -6.93 -16.44 -19.78
CA GLU A 54 -7.07 -16.81 -21.19
C GLU A 54 -6.31 -15.97 -22.22
N GLU A 55 -5.86 -14.73 -21.91
CA GLU A 55 -5.29 -13.87 -22.96
C GLU A 55 -3.95 -13.19 -22.67
N ASN A 56 -3.47 -13.16 -21.44
CA ASN A 56 -2.21 -12.51 -21.10
C ASN A 56 -1.21 -13.54 -20.57
N ARG A 57 -0.49 -14.20 -21.45
CA ARG A 57 0.61 -15.11 -21.09
C ARG A 57 1.84 -14.39 -20.52
N ASP A 58 1.92 -13.08 -20.68
CA ASP A 58 2.95 -12.22 -20.07
C ASP A 58 2.38 -11.51 -18.83
N LEU A 59 1.75 -12.30 -17.96
CA LEU A 59 1.05 -11.79 -16.79
C LEU A 59 2.02 -11.13 -15.82
N VAL A 60 1.65 -9.94 -15.38
CA VAL A 60 2.24 -9.29 -14.23
C VAL A 60 2.27 -10.27 -13.06
N GLU A 61 3.45 -10.59 -12.64
CA GLU A 61 3.67 -11.42 -11.47
C GLU A 61 3.54 -10.52 -10.23
N PHE A 62 2.51 -10.75 -9.41
CA PHE A 62 2.29 -9.96 -8.19
C PHE A 62 3.10 -10.49 -7.01
N GLU A 63 3.60 -11.72 -7.07
CA GLU A 63 4.35 -12.38 -5.99
C GLU A 63 5.86 -12.41 -6.27
N ASP A 64 6.38 -11.42 -6.98
CA ASP A 64 7.80 -11.33 -7.32
C ASP A 64 8.65 -10.57 -6.29
N GLY A 65 8.10 -10.34 -5.12
CA GLY A 65 8.78 -9.64 -4.03
C GLY A 65 8.82 -8.13 -4.18
N LYS A 66 8.04 -7.54 -5.10
CA LYS A 66 7.99 -6.10 -5.32
C LYS A 66 6.68 -5.50 -4.83
N TRP A 67 6.78 -4.29 -4.32
CA TRP A 67 5.61 -3.46 -4.07
C TRP A 67 5.00 -2.96 -5.38
N VAL A 68 3.69 -2.78 -5.41
CA VAL A 68 3.00 -2.27 -6.59
C VAL A 68 2.17 -1.05 -6.22
N LEU A 69 2.39 0.05 -6.94
CA LEU A 69 1.47 1.19 -6.97
C LEU A 69 0.49 0.99 -8.11
N SER A 70 -0.78 1.13 -7.82
CA SER A 70 -1.83 0.89 -8.78
C SER A 70 -2.88 1.99 -8.77
N VAL A 71 -3.52 2.18 -9.92
CA VAL A 71 -4.72 3.02 -10.07
C VAL A 71 -5.72 2.28 -10.95
N TYR A 72 -7.01 2.43 -10.64
CA TYR A 72 -8.09 1.92 -11.48
C TYR A 72 -8.68 3.05 -12.29
N VAL A 73 -8.49 3.01 -13.60
CA VAL A 73 -8.94 4.06 -14.53
C VAL A 73 -10.37 3.81 -14.97
N THR A 74 -11.27 4.67 -14.53
CA THR A 74 -12.66 4.77 -15.03
C THR A 74 -12.84 5.96 -15.97
N ASN A 75 -12.04 7.02 -15.76
CA ASN A 75 -11.99 8.21 -16.60
C ASN A 75 -10.53 8.66 -16.72
N MET A 76 -10.05 8.77 -17.94
CA MET A 76 -8.65 9.10 -18.23
C MET A 76 -8.25 10.47 -17.71
N ASP A 77 -9.10 11.48 -17.92
CA ASP A 77 -8.79 12.88 -17.56
C ASP A 77 -8.57 13.05 -16.04
N LYS A 78 -9.30 12.26 -15.24
CA LYS A 78 -9.13 12.24 -13.78
C LYS A 78 -7.94 11.41 -13.32
N SER A 79 -7.63 10.34 -14.04
CA SER A 79 -6.60 9.38 -13.63
C SER A 79 -5.19 9.82 -14.03
N ILE A 80 -5.06 10.76 -14.95
CA ILE A 80 -3.75 11.18 -15.49
C ILE A 80 -2.84 11.76 -14.38
N GLU A 81 -3.41 12.48 -13.44
CA GLU A 81 -2.66 13.05 -12.30
C GLU A 81 -2.14 11.93 -11.38
N SER A 82 -2.96 10.93 -11.07
CA SER A 82 -2.56 9.77 -10.28
C SER A 82 -1.48 8.96 -10.97
N ILE A 83 -1.58 8.75 -12.28
CA ILE A 83 -0.58 8.05 -13.10
C ILE A 83 0.75 8.81 -13.10
N TYR A 84 0.70 10.14 -13.27
CA TYR A 84 1.87 10.99 -13.21
C TYR A 84 2.53 10.96 -11.81
N LEU A 85 1.71 11.02 -10.75
CA LEU A 85 2.19 10.92 -9.37
C LEU A 85 2.86 9.57 -9.09
N MET A 86 2.28 8.45 -9.54
CA MET A 86 2.90 7.12 -9.44
C MET A 86 4.28 7.10 -10.11
N ARG A 87 4.45 7.77 -11.24
CA ARG A 87 5.76 7.92 -11.89
C ARG A 87 6.73 8.72 -11.03
N GLN A 88 6.29 9.85 -10.47
CA GLN A 88 7.14 10.70 -9.63
C GLN A 88 7.61 9.95 -8.37
N LEU A 89 6.69 9.25 -7.69
CA LEU A 89 7.00 8.44 -6.52
C LEU A 89 8.02 7.34 -6.84
N ASN A 90 7.84 6.63 -7.96
CA ASN A 90 8.77 5.60 -8.38
C ASN A 90 10.17 6.15 -8.70
N VAL A 91 10.25 7.31 -9.39
CA VAL A 91 11.53 7.95 -9.69
C VAL A 91 12.20 8.48 -8.41
N ALA A 92 11.42 8.98 -7.46
CA ALA A 92 11.94 9.50 -6.19
C ALA A 92 12.62 8.40 -5.34
N LEU A 93 12.22 7.13 -5.50
CA LEU A 93 12.89 5.99 -4.83
C LEU A 93 14.34 5.76 -5.30
N ASN A 94 14.76 6.38 -6.40
CA ASN A 94 16.14 6.37 -6.91
C ASN A 94 16.74 4.95 -6.99
N ARG A 95 17.58 4.53 -6.03
CA ARG A 95 18.22 3.20 -6.02
C ARG A 95 17.22 2.05 -5.91
N ASP A 96 16.09 2.29 -5.26
CA ASP A 96 15.05 1.28 -5.02
C ASP A 96 13.93 1.30 -6.08
N ILE A 97 14.13 2.05 -7.18
CA ILE A 97 13.19 2.20 -8.29
C ILE A 97 12.69 0.83 -8.86
N ASN A 98 13.52 -0.19 -8.80
CA ASN A 98 13.20 -1.52 -9.31
C ASN A 98 12.42 -2.40 -8.31
N LYS A 99 12.28 -1.94 -7.05
CA LYS A 99 11.50 -2.62 -6.01
C LYS A 99 10.02 -2.25 -6.07
N LEU A 100 9.68 -1.24 -6.89
CA LEU A 100 8.33 -0.74 -7.07
C LEU A 100 7.88 -0.88 -8.52
N LYS A 101 6.80 -1.62 -8.73
CA LYS A 101 6.08 -1.69 -10.01
C LYS A 101 4.96 -0.65 -10.05
N ARG A 102 4.51 -0.33 -11.26
CA ARG A 102 3.37 0.54 -11.49
C ARG A 102 2.39 -0.16 -12.42
N ILE A 103 1.15 -0.31 -11.97
CA ILE A 103 0.12 -1.01 -12.72
C ILE A 103 -1.11 -0.11 -12.86
N VAL A 104 -1.69 -0.10 -14.05
CA VAL A 104 -2.95 0.58 -14.36
C VAL A 104 -3.99 -0.47 -14.69
N PHE A 105 -5.10 -0.45 -13.97
CA PHE A 105 -6.26 -1.29 -14.25
C PHE A 105 -7.35 -0.47 -14.95
N TYR A 106 -8.11 -1.09 -15.84
CA TYR A 106 -9.26 -0.50 -16.49
C TYR A 106 -10.22 -1.57 -16.99
N SER A 107 -11.51 -1.25 -17.21
CA SER A 107 -12.50 -2.20 -17.74
C SER A 107 -13.15 -1.75 -19.03
N ASP A 108 -13.26 -0.43 -19.27
CA ASP A 108 -14.00 0.11 -20.41
C ASP A 108 -13.23 -0.06 -21.73
N ASN A 109 -13.86 -0.71 -22.72
CA ASN A 109 -13.32 -0.89 -24.06
C ASN A 109 -13.06 0.47 -24.76
N ALA A 110 -13.80 1.51 -24.41
CA ALA A 110 -13.59 2.85 -24.97
C ALA A 110 -12.21 3.45 -24.60
N LEU A 111 -11.57 2.89 -23.58
CA LEU A 111 -10.23 3.32 -23.13
C LEU A 111 -9.09 2.54 -23.82
N ASP A 112 -9.35 1.49 -24.56
CA ASP A 112 -8.30 0.62 -25.13
C ASP A 112 -7.25 1.40 -25.93
N ILE A 113 -7.66 2.33 -26.79
CA ILE A 113 -6.75 3.15 -27.59
C ILE A 113 -5.92 4.08 -26.68
N LYS A 114 -6.58 4.70 -25.69
CA LYS A 114 -5.88 5.61 -24.73
C LYS A 114 -4.89 4.85 -23.86
N MET A 115 -5.13 3.57 -23.57
CA MET A 115 -4.21 2.73 -22.83
C MET A 115 -2.96 2.37 -23.64
N ILE A 116 -3.09 2.17 -24.95
CA ILE A 116 -1.94 1.98 -25.85
C ILE A 116 -1.09 3.24 -25.88
N ASP A 117 -1.70 4.42 -26.08
CA ASP A 117 -1.00 5.70 -26.05
C ASP A 117 -0.32 5.96 -24.70
N LEU A 118 -0.97 5.56 -23.60
CA LEU A 118 -0.41 5.66 -22.26
C LEU A 118 0.84 4.79 -22.09
N GLN A 119 0.82 3.57 -22.60
CA GLN A 119 1.97 2.67 -22.53
C GLN A 119 3.18 3.20 -23.30
N ASP A 120 2.96 3.84 -24.45
CA ASP A 120 4.02 4.47 -25.24
C ASP A 120 4.64 5.66 -24.49
N GLN A 121 3.83 6.45 -23.78
CA GLN A 121 4.29 7.57 -22.96
C GLN A 121 4.98 7.13 -21.67
N TYR A 122 4.60 6.00 -21.11
CA TYR A 122 5.06 5.45 -19.82
C TYR A 122 5.49 4.00 -19.95
N PRO A 123 6.61 3.68 -20.60
CA PRO A 123 6.99 2.30 -20.95
C PRO A 123 7.23 1.36 -19.77
N ARG A 124 7.29 1.89 -18.53
CA ARG A 124 7.44 1.10 -17.30
C ARG A 124 6.10 0.90 -16.56
N ILE A 125 4.97 1.29 -17.14
CA ILE A 125 3.64 1.00 -16.62
C ILE A 125 3.18 -0.31 -17.24
N GLU A 126 2.68 -1.20 -16.41
CA GLU A 126 1.97 -2.39 -16.84
C GLU A 126 0.48 -2.08 -16.87
N ILE A 127 -0.22 -2.50 -17.92
CA ILE A 127 -1.64 -2.20 -18.10
C ILE A 127 -2.41 -3.50 -18.12
N ILE A 128 -3.40 -3.61 -17.23
CA ILE A 128 -4.23 -4.80 -17.08
C ILE A 128 -5.69 -4.45 -17.29
N LYS A 129 -6.33 -5.16 -18.22
CA LYS A 129 -7.75 -5.02 -18.47
C LYS A 129 -8.58 -5.94 -17.57
N ASP A 130 -9.40 -5.35 -16.73
CA ASP A 130 -10.41 -6.04 -15.92
C ASP A 130 -11.68 -6.23 -16.77
N LYS A 131 -11.75 -7.32 -17.54
CA LYS A 131 -12.82 -7.58 -18.52
C LYS A 131 -14.21 -7.58 -17.91
N ASN A 132 -14.33 -8.03 -16.68
CA ASN A 132 -15.62 -8.21 -16.00
C ASN A 132 -15.96 -7.09 -15.02
N GLY A 133 -15.03 -6.15 -14.75
CA GLY A 133 -15.20 -5.12 -13.72
C GLY A 133 -15.16 -5.65 -12.30
N THR A 134 -14.82 -6.92 -12.12
CA THR A 134 -14.85 -7.59 -10.80
C THR A 134 -13.86 -7.00 -9.80
N LEU A 135 -12.71 -6.53 -10.29
CA LEU A 135 -11.73 -5.86 -9.44
C LEU A 135 -12.28 -4.53 -8.91
N LEU A 136 -12.94 -3.75 -9.77
CA LEU A 136 -13.54 -2.48 -9.35
C LEU A 136 -14.59 -2.69 -8.26
N ASP A 137 -15.42 -3.71 -8.39
CA ASP A 137 -16.44 -4.05 -7.39
C ASP A 137 -15.80 -4.41 -6.05
N VAL A 138 -14.74 -5.21 -6.06
CA VAL A 138 -14.00 -5.59 -4.84
C VAL A 138 -13.31 -4.38 -4.20
N LEU A 139 -12.68 -3.52 -4.99
CA LEU A 139 -12.07 -2.27 -4.50
C LEU A 139 -13.12 -1.37 -3.84
N GLN A 140 -14.29 -1.23 -4.48
CA GLN A 140 -15.37 -0.38 -3.98
C GLN A 140 -15.99 -0.91 -2.68
N VAL A 141 -16.16 -2.23 -2.55
CA VAL A 141 -16.73 -2.86 -1.33
C VAL A 141 -15.77 -2.79 -0.15
N ASN A 142 -14.46 -2.89 -0.40
CA ASN A 142 -13.45 -2.92 0.66
C ASN A 142 -12.87 -1.54 1.03
N SER A 143 -13.31 -0.47 0.37
CA SER A 143 -12.88 0.89 0.63
C SER A 143 -13.99 1.77 1.19
N ASN A 144 -13.59 2.84 1.87
CA ASN A 144 -14.52 3.85 2.40
C ASN A 144 -14.72 5.04 1.44
N ILE A 145 -14.05 5.02 0.27
CA ILE A 145 -14.12 6.07 -0.77
C ILE A 145 -14.58 5.47 -2.09
N SER A 146 -15.01 6.34 -3.01
CA SER A 146 -15.45 5.90 -4.33
C SER A 146 -14.29 5.82 -5.30
N PHE A 147 -13.85 4.61 -5.66
CA PHE A 147 -12.82 4.39 -6.68
C PHE A 147 -13.23 4.96 -8.05
N ILE A 148 -14.52 4.97 -8.36
CA ILE A 148 -15.06 5.51 -9.63
C ILE A 148 -14.93 7.04 -9.70
N LYS A 149 -15.12 7.74 -8.58
CA LYS A 149 -15.13 9.20 -8.55
C LYS A 149 -13.76 9.80 -8.32
N GLU A 150 -12.96 9.17 -7.48
CA GLU A 150 -11.75 9.74 -6.91
C GLU A 150 -10.46 9.16 -7.49
N ASN A 151 -10.53 7.97 -8.13
CA ASN A 151 -9.38 7.27 -8.73
C ASN A 151 -8.15 7.24 -7.81
N PRO A 152 -8.28 6.75 -6.57
CA PRO A 152 -7.19 6.76 -5.61
C PRO A 152 -6.05 5.83 -6.05
N ILE A 153 -4.84 6.16 -5.65
CA ILE A 153 -3.70 5.25 -5.76
C ILE A 153 -3.83 4.22 -4.65
N PHE A 154 -3.65 2.95 -4.97
CA PHE A 154 -3.64 1.87 -3.99
C PHE A 154 -2.38 1.03 -4.10
N VAL A 155 -2.06 0.34 -3.02
CA VAL A 155 -0.81 -0.40 -2.85
C VAL A 155 -1.10 -1.88 -2.73
N ILE A 156 -0.35 -2.67 -3.52
CA ILE A 156 -0.33 -4.12 -3.43
C ILE A 156 1.02 -4.53 -2.85
N ASP A 157 1.01 -5.42 -1.87
CA ASP A 157 2.21 -5.90 -1.20
C ASP A 157 3.00 -6.92 -2.06
N PRO A 158 4.24 -7.26 -1.67
CA PRO A 158 5.05 -8.25 -2.39
C PRO A 158 4.48 -9.67 -2.43
N TYR A 159 3.41 -9.93 -1.69
CA TYR A 159 2.68 -11.21 -1.68
C TYR A 159 1.42 -11.17 -2.58
N GLY A 160 1.20 -10.07 -3.32
CA GLY A 160 0.08 -9.93 -4.22
C GLY A 160 -1.25 -9.57 -3.54
N ARG A 161 -1.22 -8.97 -2.34
CA ARG A 161 -2.42 -8.58 -1.60
C ARG A 161 -2.62 -7.06 -1.65
N ALA A 162 -3.86 -6.62 -1.89
CA ALA A 162 -4.22 -5.22 -1.72
C ALA A 162 -4.20 -4.88 -0.22
N VAL A 163 -3.38 -3.90 0.16
CA VAL A 163 -3.15 -3.56 1.57
C VAL A 163 -3.83 -2.26 1.94
N MET A 164 -3.61 -1.21 1.15
CA MET A 164 -4.07 0.12 1.45
C MET A 164 -4.28 0.96 0.20
N TYR A 165 -4.98 2.07 0.38
CA TYR A 165 -5.11 3.11 -0.63
C TYR A 165 -4.82 4.48 -0.01
N PHE A 166 -4.49 5.44 -0.85
CA PHE A 166 -4.27 6.82 -0.45
C PHE A 166 -5.48 7.66 -0.80
N ASP A 167 -5.92 8.47 0.14
CA ASP A 167 -6.89 9.51 -0.13
C ASP A 167 -6.32 10.47 -1.19
N PRO A 168 -7.11 10.95 -2.16
CA PRO A 168 -6.64 11.87 -3.20
C PRO A 168 -5.97 13.14 -2.66
N GLU A 169 -6.33 13.57 -1.46
CA GLU A 169 -5.73 14.73 -0.78
C GLU A 169 -4.43 14.40 -0.02
N THR A 170 -3.97 13.15 -0.03
CA THR A 170 -2.76 12.74 0.70
C THR A 170 -1.51 13.40 0.10
N ASP A 171 -0.70 14.05 0.94
CA ASP A 171 0.56 14.65 0.51
C ASP A 171 1.49 13.58 -0.10
N PRO A 172 1.98 13.77 -1.34
CA PRO A 172 2.91 12.85 -1.99
C PRO A 172 4.17 12.52 -1.17
N LYS A 173 4.62 13.43 -0.30
CA LYS A 173 5.75 13.19 0.60
C LYS A 173 5.44 12.10 1.62
N LEU A 174 4.21 12.05 2.10
CA LEU A 174 3.78 11.03 3.05
C LEU A 174 3.66 9.65 2.38
N MET A 175 3.22 9.61 1.11
CA MET A 175 3.23 8.38 0.32
C MET A 175 4.66 7.88 0.11
N LEU A 176 5.58 8.79 -0.24
CA LEU A 176 6.99 8.46 -0.44
C LEU A 176 7.65 7.94 0.84
N CYS A 177 7.35 8.58 1.97
CA CYS A 177 7.82 8.15 3.29
C CYS A 177 7.42 6.71 3.59
N LEU A 178 6.18 6.35 3.36
CA LEU A 178 5.68 5.00 3.58
C LEU A 178 6.39 3.98 2.68
N LEU A 179 6.63 4.32 1.41
CA LEU A 179 7.35 3.45 0.48
C LEU A 179 8.81 3.23 0.89
N TYR A 180 9.47 4.23 1.48
CA TYR A 180 10.82 4.08 2.02
C TYR A 180 10.85 3.22 3.28
N THR A 181 9.89 3.40 4.19
CA THR A 181 9.86 2.67 5.47
C THR A 181 9.43 1.22 5.32
N SER A 182 8.68 0.89 4.28
CA SER A 182 8.29 -0.51 4.00
C SER A 182 9.48 -1.42 3.67
N ASP A 183 10.61 -0.84 3.27
CA ASP A 183 11.84 -1.56 2.93
C ASP A 183 12.93 -1.45 4.03
N ALA A 184 12.80 -0.48 4.93
CA ALA A 184 13.72 -0.27 6.04
C ALA A 184 13.08 -0.79 7.32
N ALA A 185 13.59 -1.92 7.83
CA ALA A 185 13.40 -2.30 9.22
C ALA A 185 14.15 -1.35 10.19
N ASP A 186 14.52 -0.16 9.72
CA ASP A 186 15.28 0.85 10.45
C ASP A 186 14.43 2.10 10.71
N ASP A 187 14.31 2.39 12.01
CA ASP A 187 13.62 3.51 12.67
C ASP A 187 14.07 4.90 12.22
N THR A 188 13.83 5.30 10.99
CA THR A 188 13.92 6.73 10.64
C THR A 188 12.52 7.33 10.64
N PRO A 189 12.19 8.19 11.62
CA PRO A 189 10.91 8.90 11.61
C PRO A 189 10.86 9.87 10.43
N CYS A 190 9.80 9.76 9.65
CA CYS A 190 9.46 10.75 8.64
C CYS A 190 8.82 11.99 9.24
#